data_b70e154c42d83ece11013648d79dcd85
#
_entry.id   b70e154c42d83ece11013648d79dcd85
#
_cell.length_a   1.000
_cell.length_b   1.000
_cell.length_c   1.000
_cell.angle_alpha   90.00
_cell.angle_beta   90.00
_cell.angle_gamma   90.00
#
_symmetry.space_group_name_H-M   'P 1'
#
loop_
_entity.id
_entity.type
_entity.pdbx_description
1 polymer ?
#
loop_
_entity_poly.entity_id
_entity_poly.type
_entity_poly.pdbx_seq_one_letter_code
_entity_poly.pdbx_strand_id
1 'polypeptide(L)'
;MKRFLVLALTLTMILSMTGCGSKGEQPSTEAPAQGETNTADDSGEKEWGEAENTWLSCISSNLLDGEHPFYQAQVFFDQCLREETNNKYGLDIYVGGQLGSDSEMVEGCLNGTYEFVLNSSGLFANISDDFNIFDLPYLFSSNEHAYAVMDSEIGQSALDSLEQYGMIGLGYGESGFRNITSSFQINTPADMKGMKLRTMDVPMHIEYFNMLGANATPMAMTEVFTSLQQGTIDGHENLSMGILSNRIYEVNPYIAVSEHIYTPIVYAMNADYFNSLPTEDQEAIRRAAARSIEMQRPDAQRQNNKALEIMEKDYGVTVTRVDKAPFMAVADEMYAKHPEYSDLVAQIRAADPANT
;
A
#
# COMPACT_ATOMS: atom_id res chain seq x y z
N MET A 1 8.04 -60.05 9.27
CA MET A 1 7.09 -61.03 8.66
C MET A 1 5.82 -60.26 8.28
N LYS A 2 5.32 -60.52 7.03
CA LYS A 2 4.07 -60.05 6.39
C LYS A 2 4.13 -58.56 5.94
N ARG A 3 4.42 -58.13 4.72
CA ARG A 3 3.99 -58.35 3.33
C ARG A 3 2.48 -58.26 3.09
N PHE A 4 2.15 -57.43 2.08
CA PHE A 4 0.98 -57.35 1.16
C PHE A 4 0.29 -55.96 1.25
N LEU A 5 -0.18 -55.30 0.18
CA LEU A 5 -0.24 -55.60 -1.29
C LEU A 5 -0.54 -54.28 -2.01
N VAL A 6 0.08 -54.07 -3.14
CA VAL A 6 -0.19 -53.03 -4.12
C VAL A 6 -1.42 -53.44 -4.96
N LEU A 7 -2.34 -52.51 -5.23
CA LEU A 7 -3.33 -52.69 -6.29
C LEU A 7 -3.36 -51.45 -7.19
N ALA A 8 -2.82 -51.61 -8.39
CA ALA A 8 -2.97 -50.68 -9.51
C ALA A 8 -4.26 -51.00 -10.26
N LEU A 9 -5.07 -49.99 -10.58
CA LEU A 9 -6.19 -50.12 -11.51
C LEU A 9 -5.94 -49.21 -12.71
N THR A 10 -5.55 -49.80 -13.82
CA THR A 10 -5.54 -49.22 -15.17
C THR A 10 -6.92 -49.39 -15.79
N LEU A 11 -7.52 -48.30 -16.29
CA LEU A 11 -8.73 -48.37 -17.10
C LEU A 11 -8.47 -47.76 -18.48
N THR A 12 -8.38 -48.63 -19.47
CA THR A 12 -8.30 -48.37 -20.90
C THR A 12 -9.67 -47.96 -21.44
N MET A 13 -9.77 -46.87 -22.19
CA MET A 13 -10.93 -46.58 -23.03
C MET A 13 -10.60 -46.74 -24.51
N ILE A 14 -11.43 -47.53 -25.12
CA ILE A 14 -11.40 -47.94 -26.53
C ILE A 14 -12.11 -46.91 -27.40
N LEU A 15 -11.47 -46.57 -28.50
CA LEU A 15 -11.98 -45.74 -29.60
C LEU A 15 -12.95 -46.57 -30.46
N SER A 16 -14.08 -46.01 -30.85
CA SER A 16 -14.85 -46.52 -32.00
C SER A 16 -15.28 -45.36 -32.92
N MET A 17 -14.69 -45.35 -34.11
CA MET A 17 -15.13 -44.57 -35.28
C MET A 17 -16.15 -45.38 -36.07
N THR A 18 -17.19 -44.76 -36.59
CA THR A 18 -17.93 -44.98 -37.82
C THR A 18 -18.80 -43.75 -38.06
N GLY A 19 -18.90 -43.07 -39.12
CA GLY A 19 -18.65 -43.04 -40.51
C GLY A 19 -19.97 -42.86 -41.31
N CYS A 20 -19.97 -41.93 -42.29
CA CYS A 20 -20.99 -41.55 -43.33
C CYS A 20 -21.87 -40.37 -42.99
N GLY A 21 -21.87 -39.19 -43.64
CA GLY A 21 -21.72 -38.90 -45.07
C GLY A 21 -23.03 -38.38 -45.66
N SER A 22 -23.21 -37.05 -45.84
CA SER A 22 -23.98 -36.50 -46.95
C SER A 22 -23.71 -35.00 -47.15
N LYS A 23 -23.56 -34.64 -48.42
CA LYS A 23 -23.41 -33.26 -48.95
C LYS A 23 -24.68 -32.44 -48.77
N GLY A 24 -24.54 -31.21 -48.42
CA GLY A 24 -25.56 -30.15 -48.50
C GLY A 24 -24.86 -28.79 -48.67
N GLU A 25 -25.25 -28.12 -49.74
CA GLU A 25 -24.73 -26.86 -50.26
C GLU A 25 -24.69 -25.70 -49.25
N GLN A 26 -23.67 -24.87 -49.34
CA GLN A 26 -23.61 -23.54 -48.74
C GLN A 26 -24.54 -22.53 -49.45
N PRO A 27 -25.11 -21.60 -48.73
CA PRO A 27 -25.22 -20.23 -49.23
C PRO A 27 -24.27 -19.32 -48.49
N SER A 28 -23.46 -18.64 -49.30
CA SER A 28 -22.66 -17.51 -48.93
C SER A 28 -23.53 -16.39 -48.41
N THR A 29 -23.32 -15.95 -47.17
CA THR A 29 -23.76 -14.64 -46.68
C THR A 29 -22.51 -13.86 -46.26
N GLU A 30 -22.26 -12.82 -47.04
CA GLU A 30 -21.28 -11.77 -46.75
C GLU A 30 -21.64 -11.14 -45.37
N ALA A 31 -20.70 -11.08 -44.47
CA ALA A 31 -20.75 -10.28 -43.30
C ALA A 31 -20.54 -8.79 -43.69
N PRO A 32 -21.32 -7.86 -43.15
CA PRO A 32 -21.05 -6.43 -43.40
C PRO A 32 -19.76 -6.02 -42.70
N ALA A 33 -18.94 -5.29 -43.42
CA ALA A 33 -17.75 -4.61 -42.92
C ALA A 33 -18.12 -3.78 -41.67
N GLN A 34 -17.54 -4.12 -40.53
CA GLN A 34 -17.56 -3.24 -39.36
C GLN A 34 -16.68 -2.03 -39.70
N GLY A 35 -17.32 -0.87 -39.76
CA GLY A 35 -16.64 0.39 -39.88
C GLY A 35 -15.76 0.61 -38.64
N GLU A 36 -14.52 0.91 -38.92
CA GLU A 36 -13.59 1.49 -37.93
C GLU A 36 -14.20 2.80 -37.42
N THR A 37 -14.78 2.78 -36.23
CA THR A 37 -14.99 4.02 -35.48
C THR A 37 -13.70 4.26 -34.69
N ASN A 38 -12.79 5.00 -35.34
CA ASN A 38 -11.74 5.72 -34.67
C ASN A 38 -12.39 6.74 -33.70
N THR A 39 -12.62 6.34 -32.46
CA THR A 39 -12.68 7.28 -31.36
C THR A 39 -11.25 7.40 -30.86
N ALA A 40 -10.54 8.41 -31.39
CA ALA A 40 -9.31 8.87 -30.77
C ALA A 40 -9.68 9.35 -29.36
N ASP A 41 -9.32 8.55 -28.35
CA ASP A 41 -9.21 9.02 -26.98
C ASP A 41 -7.89 9.83 -26.94
N ASP A 42 -8.03 11.15 -26.85
CA ASP A 42 -6.92 12.10 -26.81
C ASP A 42 -6.38 12.22 -25.36
N SER A 43 -6.22 11.10 -24.68
CA SER A 43 -5.31 10.99 -23.54
C SER A 43 -3.94 10.69 -24.13
N GLY A 44 -3.12 11.71 -24.29
CA GLY A 44 -1.80 11.60 -24.90
C GLY A 44 -0.80 10.76 -24.08
N GLU A 45 -1.21 9.61 -23.60
CA GLU A 45 -0.35 8.64 -22.94
C GLU A 45 0.58 8.01 -23.99
N LYS A 46 1.85 8.29 -23.84
CA LYS A 46 2.90 7.70 -24.66
C LYS A 46 3.04 6.23 -24.30
N GLU A 47 2.74 5.32 -25.23
CA GLU A 47 3.10 3.91 -25.06
C GLU A 47 4.62 3.75 -25.07
N TRP A 48 5.17 3.36 -23.92
CA TRP A 48 6.58 3.05 -23.76
C TRP A 48 6.85 1.57 -24.09
N GLY A 49 7.90 1.30 -24.87
CA GLY A 49 8.46 -0.04 -24.99
C GLY A 49 9.18 -0.48 -23.70
N GLU A 50 9.86 -1.64 -23.74
CA GLU A 50 10.70 -2.07 -22.62
C GLU A 50 11.76 -1.01 -22.30
N ALA A 51 12.00 -0.76 -21.01
CA ALA A 51 13.09 0.11 -20.54
C ALA A 51 14.43 -0.61 -20.71
N GLU A 52 15.52 0.15 -20.87
CA GLU A 52 16.87 -0.43 -20.92
C GLU A 52 17.26 -1.12 -19.61
N ASN A 53 16.81 -0.55 -18.47
CA ASN A 53 17.00 -1.07 -17.13
C ASN A 53 15.66 -1.08 -16.41
N THR A 54 15.22 -2.24 -15.95
CA THR A 54 13.96 -2.41 -15.25
C THR A 54 14.22 -2.77 -13.80
N TRP A 55 13.66 -1.98 -12.88
CA TRP A 55 13.72 -2.24 -11.45
C TRP A 55 12.49 -3.02 -11.00
N LEU A 56 12.69 -4.00 -10.15
CA LEU A 56 11.59 -4.75 -9.57
C LEU A 56 10.95 -3.94 -8.44
N SER A 57 9.63 -3.86 -8.45
CA SER A 57 8.86 -3.22 -7.38
C SER A 57 7.66 -4.08 -7.01
N CYS A 58 7.30 -4.13 -5.73
CA CYS A 58 6.20 -4.97 -5.26
C CYS A 58 5.34 -4.26 -4.21
N ILE A 59 4.08 -4.64 -4.18
CA ILE A 59 3.17 -4.33 -3.07
C ILE A 59 2.55 -5.61 -2.54
N SER A 60 2.29 -5.67 -1.23
CA SER A 60 1.65 -6.82 -0.59
C SER A 60 0.13 -6.85 -0.74
N SER A 61 -0.48 -5.74 -1.13
CA SER A 61 -1.94 -5.64 -1.33
C SER A 61 -2.42 -6.31 -2.59
N ASN A 62 -3.58 -6.95 -2.53
CA ASN A 62 -4.34 -7.33 -3.71
C ASN A 62 -4.97 -6.09 -4.33
N LEU A 63 -5.01 -6.06 -5.66
CA LEU A 63 -5.60 -4.91 -6.36
C LEU A 63 -7.09 -5.14 -6.62
N LEU A 64 -7.87 -4.09 -6.42
CA LEU A 64 -9.20 -3.95 -6.98
C LEU A 64 -9.13 -2.87 -8.06
N ASP A 65 -9.26 -3.27 -9.31
CA ASP A 65 -9.25 -2.41 -10.50
C ASP A 65 -8.03 -1.45 -10.63
N GLY A 66 -6.90 -1.81 -9.99
CA GLY A 66 -5.67 -1.02 -10.08
C GLY A 66 -5.68 0.31 -9.30
N GLU A 67 -6.65 0.54 -8.41
CA GLU A 67 -6.85 1.82 -7.73
C GLU A 67 -6.18 1.92 -6.33
N HIS A 68 -5.30 0.99 -5.93
CA HIS A 68 -4.61 1.09 -4.64
C HIS A 68 -3.55 2.20 -4.65
N PRO A 69 -3.47 3.09 -3.63
CA PRO A 69 -2.53 4.21 -3.60
C PRO A 69 -1.06 3.83 -3.81
N PHE A 70 -0.62 2.69 -3.26
CA PHE A 70 0.75 2.19 -3.46
C PHE A 70 0.99 1.74 -4.90
N TYR A 71 -0.02 1.12 -5.54
CA TYR A 71 0.10 0.74 -6.94
C TYR A 71 0.16 1.96 -7.84
N GLN A 72 -0.74 2.92 -7.63
CA GLN A 72 -0.74 4.16 -8.42
C GLN A 72 0.53 4.98 -8.21
N ALA A 73 1.10 4.97 -7.00
CA ALA A 73 2.39 5.59 -6.73
C ALA A 73 3.50 5.00 -7.60
N GLN A 74 3.52 3.67 -7.76
CA GLN A 74 4.49 2.98 -8.61
C GLN A 74 4.24 3.25 -10.10
N VAL A 75 2.97 3.24 -10.54
CA VAL A 75 2.59 3.56 -11.93
C VAL A 75 2.99 4.98 -12.31
N PHE A 76 2.66 5.97 -11.47
CA PHE A 76 3.04 7.36 -11.71
C PHE A 76 4.56 7.54 -11.69
N PHE A 77 5.25 6.83 -10.80
CA PHE A 77 6.71 6.89 -10.75
C PHE A 77 7.34 6.25 -11.99
N ASP A 78 6.86 5.07 -12.44
CA ASP A 78 7.32 4.44 -13.69
C ASP A 78 7.14 5.38 -14.89
N GLN A 79 5.96 5.99 -15.01
CA GLN A 79 5.68 6.94 -16.07
C GLN A 79 6.67 8.12 -16.05
N CYS A 80 6.79 8.80 -14.90
CA CYS A 80 7.68 9.94 -14.76
C CYS A 80 9.16 9.55 -14.96
N LEU A 81 9.56 8.38 -14.46
CA LEU A 81 10.92 7.85 -14.59
C LEU A 81 11.28 7.64 -16.07
N ARG A 82 10.39 7.00 -16.85
CA ARG A 82 10.57 6.80 -18.29
C ARG A 82 10.64 8.12 -19.05
N GLU A 83 9.81 9.08 -18.69
CA GLU A 83 9.81 10.41 -19.29
C GLU A 83 11.11 11.17 -19.01
N GLU A 84 11.54 11.26 -17.76
CA GLU A 84 12.74 11.99 -17.34
C GLU A 84 14.04 11.36 -17.83
N THR A 85 14.05 10.03 -18.02
CA THR A 85 15.25 9.27 -18.42
C THR A 85 15.22 8.83 -19.89
N ASN A 86 14.24 9.28 -20.67
CA ASN A 86 14.02 8.85 -22.05
C ASN A 86 13.99 7.32 -22.20
N ASN A 87 13.21 6.65 -21.35
CA ASN A 87 13.03 5.20 -21.30
C ASN A 87 14.28 4.39 -20.92
N LYS A 88 15.27 5.02 -20.28
CA LYS A 88 16.46 4.32 -19.80
C LYS A 88 16.16 3.46 -18.59
N TYR A 89 15.26 3.92 -17.70
CA TYR A 89 14.82 3.20 -16.50
C TYR A 89 13.31 3.09 -16.48
N GLY A 90 12.81 1.98 -15.90
CA GLY A 90 11.40 1.71 -15.68
C GLY A 90 11.18 0.74 -14.53
N LEU A 91 9.93 0.56 -14.10
CA LEU A 91 9.54 -0.42 -13.08
C LEU A 91 8.87 -1.64 -13.71
N ASP A 92 9.12 -2.80 -13.11
CA ASP A 92 8.31 -4.02 -13.28
C ASP A 92 7.55 -4.25 -11.97
N ILE A 93 6.23 -4.01 -11.99
CA ILE A 93 5.40 -3.88 -10.78
C ILE A 93 4.71 -5.20 -10.49
N TYR A 94 4.97 -5.76 -9.32
CA TYR A 94 4.38 -6.99 -8.81
C TYR A 94 3.37 -6.69 -7.69
N VAL A 95 2.35 -7.51 -7.55
CA VAL A 95 1.27 -7.34 -6.58
C VAL A 95 1.10 -8.59 -5.71
N GLY A 96 0.38 -8.46 -4.60
CA GLY A 96 0.05 -9.60 -3.73
C GLY A 96 1.28 -10.24 -3.08
N GLY A 97 2.34 -9.48 -2.85
CA GLY A 97 3.55 -9.95 -2.18
C GLY A 97 4.38 -10.94 -2.99
N GLN A 98 4.32 -10.90 -4.33
CA GLN A 98 5.02 -11.87 -5.19
C GLN A 98 6.55 -11.84 -5.04
N LEU A 99 7.11 -10.70 -4.65
CA LEU A 99 8.55 -10.53 -4.39
C LEU A 99 8.89 -10.47 -2.90
N GLY A 100 7.91 -10.69 -2.03
CA GLY A 100 8.05 -10.63 -0.58
C GLY A 100 6.99 -9.76 0.09
N SER A 101 7.00 -9.72 1.42
CA SER A 101 6.22 -8.81 2.24
C SER A 101 6.76 -7.38 2.15
N ASP A 102 6.00 -6.41 2.65
CA ASP A 102 6.41 -5.00 2.70
C ASP A 102 7.74 -4.82 3.43
N SER A 103 7.94 -5.50 4.57
CA SER A 103 9.20 -5.45 5.33
C SER A 103 10.37 -6.07 4.56
N GLU A 104 10.14 -7.24 3.91
CA GLU A 104 11.18 -7.90 3.11
C GLU A 104 11.60 -7.05 1.90
N MET A 105 10.68 -6.27 1.32
CA MET A 105 11.02 -5.34 0.22
C MET A 105 11.90 -4.19 0.71
N VAL A 106 11.60 -3.60 1.89
CA VAL A 106 12.42 -2.54 2.49
C VAL A 106 13.81 -3.08 2.84
N GLU A 107 13.89 -4.24 3.50
CA GLU A 107 15.16 -4.90 3.80
C GLU A 107 15.95 -5.28 2.53
N GLY A 108 15.26 -5.75 1.50
CA GLY A 108 15.86 -6.10 0.21
C GLY A 108 16.49 -4.91 -0.49
N CYS A 109 15.84 -3.74 -0.43
CA CYS A 109 16.41 -2.49 -0.95
C CYS A 109 17.61 -2.04 -0.10
N LEU A 110 17.51 -2.09 1.23
CA LEU A 110 18.61 -1.79 2.13
C LEU A 110 19.85 -2.64 1.83
N ASN A 111 19.67 -3.93 1.57
CA ASN A 111 20.74 -4.89 1.31
C ASN A 111 21.20 -4.93 -0.16
N GLY A 112 20.63 -4.12 -1.05
CA GLY A 112 20.96 -4.07 -2.47
C GLY A 112 20.45 -5.25 -3.31
N THR A 113 19.46 -5.99 -2.81
CA THR A 113 18.73 -7.02 -3.59
C THR A 113 17.81 -6.35 -4.62
N TYR A 114 17.23 -5.22 -4.25
CA TYR A 114 16.40 -4.37 -5.08
C TYR A 114 17.00 -2.96 -5.17
N GLU A 115 16.86 -2.31 -6.30
CA GLU A 115 17.35 -0.95 -6.53
C GLU A 115 16.44 0.10 -5.89
N PHE A 116 15.13 -0.18 -5.86
CA PHE A 116 14.08 0.76 -5.46
C PHE A 116 13.06 0.08 -4.56
N VAL A 117 12.52 0.86 -3.60
CA VAL A 117 11.38 0.47 -2.77
C VAL A 117 10.44 1.67 -2.57
N LEU A 118 9.15 1.37 -2.53
CA LEU A 118 8.09 2.29 -2.18
C LEU A 118 7.24 1.62 -1.09
N ASN A 119 7.23 2.20 0.12
CA ASN A 119 6.49 1.60 1.23
C ASN A 119 6.10 2.61 2.32
N SER A 120 5.28 2.18 3.28
CA SER A 120 4.87 2.99 4.44
C SER A 120 6.08 3.50 5.24
N SER A 121 6.04 4.78 5.64
CA SER A 121 7.09 5.41 6.46
C SER A 121 7.41 4.64 7.74
N GLY A 122 6.41 4.05 8.39
CA GLY A 122 6.58 3.31 9.63
C GLY A 122 7.51 2.09 9.52
N LEU A 123 7.65 1.49 8.32
CA LEU A 123 8.60 0.40 8.13
C LEU A 123 10.04 0.91 8.09
N PHE A 124 10.27 2.16 7.71
CA PHE A 124 11.59 2.81 7.76
C PHE A 124 11.99 3.18 9.18
N ALA A 125 11.05 3.22 10.14
CA ALA A 125 11.37 3.38 11.56
C ALA A 125 12.21 2.21 12.12
N ASN A 126 12.16 1.04 11.48
CA ASN A 126 13.05 -0.09 11.82
C ASN A 126 14.50 0.10 11.30
N ILE A 127 14.75 1.11 10.48
CA ILE A 127 16.06 1.49 9.94
C ILE A 127 16.58 2.75 10.64
N SER A 128 15.75 3.79 10.72
CA SER A 128 16.08 5.06 11.36
C SER A 128 14.98 5.50 12.30
N ASP A 129 15.32 5.75 13.57
CA ASP A 129 14.41 6.22 14.60
C ASP A 129 13.73 7.56 14.25
N ASP A 130 14.30 8.33 13.31
CA ASP A 130 13.74 9.60 12.86
C ASP A 130 12.38 9.45 12.19
N PHE A 131 12.03 8.26 11.72
CA PHE A 131 10.71 7.98 11.15
C PHE A 131 9.63 7.69 12.20
N ASN A 132 9.98 7.33 13.44
CA ASN A 132 9.00 7.04 14.48
C ASN A 132 8.03 8.19 14.74
N ILE A 133 8.49 9.44 14.56
CA ILE A 133 7.68 10.64 14.79
C ILE A 133 6.41 10.66 13.92
N PHE A 134 6.49 10.21 12.66
CA PHE A 134 5.37 10.30 11.73
C PHE A 134 4.26 9.29 12.02
N ASP A 135 4.54 8.26 12.81
CA ASP A 135 3.59 7.22 13.22
C ASP A 135 2.96 7.48 14.60
N LEU A 136 3.20 8.66 15.18
CA LEU A 136 2.52 9.07 16.40
C LEU A 136 1.02 9.32 16.12
N PRO A 137 0.12 8.76 16.94
CA PRO A 137 -1.32 8.84 16.69
C PRO A 137 -1.81 10.29 16.81
N TYR A 138 -2.70 10.69 15.89
CA TYR A 138 -3.29 12.04 15.83
C TYR A 138 -2.26 13.19 15.76
N LEU A 139 -1.10 12.92 15.17
CA LEU A 139 -0.07 13.95 14.96
C LEU A 139 -0.53 14.98 13.92
N PHE A 140 -1.09 14.51 12.82
CA PHE A 140 -1.56 15.34 11.71
C PHE A 140 -3.06 15.58 11.79
N SER A 141 -3.48 16.81 11.52
CA SER A 141 -4.87 17.26 11.53
C SER A 141 -5.58 17.03 10.19
N SER A 142 -4.81 17.02 9.08
CA SER A 142 -5.29 16.88 7.70
C SER A 142 -4.18 16.38 6.79
N ASN A 143 -4.55 16.04 5.55
CA ASN A 143 -3.59 15.67 4.51
C ASN A 143 -2.67 16.85 4.17
N GLU A 144 -3.23 18.07 4.07
CA GLU A 144 -2.48 19.29 3.79
C GLU A 144 -1.46 19.59 4.88
N HIS A 145 -1.81 19.33 6.17
CA HIS A 145 -0.87 19.43 7.28
C HIS A 145 0.27 18.42 7.12
N ALA A 146 -0.05 17.17 6.82
CA ALA A 146 0.97 16.14 6.57
C ALA A 146 1.89 16.52 5.41
N TYR A 147 1.36 17.04 4.30
CA TYR A 147 2.19 17.49 3.17
C TYR A 147 3.11 18.64 3.56
N ALA A 148 2.58 19.63 4.28
CA ALA A 148 3.38 20.77 4.73
C ALA A 148 4.59 20.33 5.57
N VAL A 149 4.44 19.29 6.39
CA VAL A 149 5.53 18.73 7.20
C VAL A 149 6.47 17.86 6.37
N MET A 150 5.92 16.96 5.53
CA MET A 150 6.74 16.07 4.69
C MET A 150 7.62 16.84 3.68
N ASP A 151 7.12 17.97 3.17
CA ASP A 151 7.83 18.82 2.20
C ASP A 151 8.74 19.85 2.87
N SER A 152 8.79 19.88 4.21
CA SER A 152 9.64 20.77 5.00
C SER A 152 11.00 20.16 5.34
N GLU A 153 11.84 20.95 6.03
CA GLU A 153 13.12 20.46 6.60
C GLU A 153 12.92 19.27 7.56
N ILE A 154 11.77 19.12 8.20
CA ILE A 154 11.46 18.00 9.10
C ILE A 154 11.39 16.69 8.28
N GLY A 155 10.60 16.69 7.22
CA GLY A 155 10.49 15.52 6.34
C GLY A 155 11.82 15.22 5.63
N GLN A 156 12.50 16.26 5.13
CA GLN A 156 13.79 16.09 4.46
C GLN A 156 14.87 15.51 5.40
N SER A 157 14.92 15.96 6.65
CA SER A 157 15.88 15.45 7.64
C SER A 157 15.70 13.95 7.91
N ALA A 158 14.45 13.48 7.96
CA ALA A 158 14.18 12.05 8.11
C ALA A 158 14.60 11.25 6.84
N LEU A 159 14.37 11.77 5.62
CA LEU A 159 14.88 11.14 4.40
C LEU A 159 16.41 11.08 4.37
N ASP A 160 17.06 12.18 4.74
CA ASP A 160 18.52 12.26 4.77
C ASP A 160 19.13 11.31 5.80
N SER A 161 18.41 11.02 6.89
CA SER A 161 18.87 10.05 7.90
C SER A 161 19.06 8.62 7.35
N LEU A 162 18.39 8.28 6.25
CA LEU A 162 18.50 6.97 5.62
C LEU A 162 19.89 6.74 4.98
N GLU A 163 20.58 7.82 4.59
CA GLU A 163 21.86 7.69 3.87
C GLU A 163 22.92 6.97 4.71
N GLN A 164 22.98 7.25 6.02
CA GLN A 164 23.92 6.57 6.92
C GLN A 164 23.68 5.06 7.04
N TYR A 165 22.49 4.60 6.67
CA TYR A 165 22.12 3.18 6.68
C TYR A 165 22.19 2.53 5.29
N GLY A 166 22.54 3.29 4.24
CA GLY A 166 22.71 2.77 2.89
C GLY A 166 21.47 2.90 1.99
N MET A 167 20.59 3.85 2.29
CA MET A 167 19.44 4.17 1.45
C MET A 167 19.39 5.66 1.11
N ILE A 168 18.87 6.00 -0.05
CA ILE A 168 18.60 7.38 -0.49
C ILE A 168 17.09 7.60 -0.50
N GLY A 169 16.60 8.50 0.35
CA GLY A 169 15.22 8.96 0.31
C GLY A 169 15.00 9.92 -0.87
N LEU A 170 13.89 9.71 -1.60
CA LEU A 170 13.53 10.51 -2.77
C LEU A 170 12.33 11.43 -2.53
N GLY A 171 11.51 11.14 -1.53
CA GLY A 171 10.34 11.94 -1.18
C GLY A 171 9.19 11.13 -0.56
N TYR A 172 8.08 11.84 -0.30
CA TYR A 172 6.91 11.27 0.36
C TYR A 172 5.64 11.37 -0.50
N GLY A 173 5.07 10.23 -0.86
CA GLY A 173 3.70 10.11 -1.36
C GLY A 173 2.68 9.97 -0.21
N GLU A 174 1.42 9.76 -0.56
CA GLU A 174 0.31 9.57 0.36
C GLU A 174 -0.23 8.15 0.36
N SER A 175 -0.37 7.57 1.55
CA SER A 175 -1.23 6.41 1.78
C SER A 175 -2.58 6.85 2.36
N GLY A 176 -2.57 7.77 3.31
CA GLY A 176 -3.75 8.38 3.93
C GLY A 176 -3.92 8.04 5.40
N PHE A 177 -5.07 8.46 5.95
CA PHE A 177 -5.45 8.16 7.32
C PHE A 177 -5.95 6.74 7.46
N ARG A 178 -5.55 6.10 8.55
CA ARG A 178 -5.86 4.70 8.86
C ARG A 178 -7.11 4.59 9.73
N ASN A 179 -7.91 3.55 9.47
CA ASN A 179 -9.15 3.23 10.14
C ASN A 179 -9.09 1.81 10.69
N ILE A 180 -9.91 1.52 11.72
CA ILE A 180 -9.92 0.21 12.37
C ILE A 180 -11.04 -0.65 11.76
N THR A 181 -10.73 -1.90 11.36
CA THR A 181 -11.74 -2.89 11.00
C THR A 181 -11.85 -3.95 12.08
N SER A 182 -13.05 -4.53 12.23
CA SER A 182 -13.29 -5.54 13.24
C SER A 182 -14.46 -6.46 12.91
N SER A 183 -14.53 -7.60 13.61
CA SER A 183 -15.66 -8.53 13.58
C SER A 183 -16.87 -8.04 14.41
N PHE A 184 -16.73 -6.94 15.15
CA PHE A 184 -17.75 -6.30 15.98
C PHE A 184 -17.64 -4.78 15.91
N GLN A 185 -18.71 -4.08 16.28
CA GLN A 185 -18.74 -2.62 16.21
C GLN A 185 -17.88 -1.99 17.31
N ILE A 186 -17.00 -1.06 16.92
CA ILE A 186 -16.18 -0.24 17.80
C ILE A 186 -16.74 1.19 17.80
N ASN A 187 -17.04 1.72 19.00
CA ASN A 187 -17.52 3.09 19.20
C ASN A 187 -16.55 3.90 20.07
N THR A 188 -15.87 3.22 21.00
CA THR A 188 -14.98 3.82 22.00
C THR A 188 -13.72 2.97 22.21
N PRO A 189 -12.65 3.50 22.81
CA PRO A 189 -11.48 2.68 23.20
C PRO A 189 -11.82 1.47 24.07
N ALA A 190 -12.87 1.55 24.91
CA ALA A 190 -13.28 0.45 25.78
C ALA A 190 -13.69 -0.80 25.01
N ASP A 191 -14.22 -0.65 23.80
CA ASP A 191 -14.63 -1.76 22.93
C ASP A 191 -13.43 -2.54 22.39
N MET A 192 -12.22 -1.95 22.43
CA MET A 192 -10.99 -2.59 21.96
C MET A 192 -10.32 -3.47 23.02
N LYS A 193 -10.85 -3.49 24.26
CA LYS A 193 -10.22 -4.24 25.35
C LYS A 193 -10.16 -5.74 25.07
N GLY A 194 -8.92 -6.25 25.00
CA GLY A 194 -8.64 -7.67 24.72
C GLY A 194 -8.81 -8.09 23.27
N MET A 195 -9.15 -7.15 22.36
CA MET A 195 -9.24 -7.38 20.92
C MET A 195 -7.87 -7.83 20.40
N LYS A 196 -7.84 -8.93 19.66
CA LYS A 196 -6.64 -9.36 18.94
C LYS A 196 -6.56 -8.54 17.66
N LEU A 197 -5.73 -7.50 17.68
CA LEU A 197 -5.58 -6.58 16.57
C LEU A 197 -4.27 -6.83 15.83
N ARG A 198 -4.35 -7.00 14.52
CA ARG A 198 -3.14 -6.97 13.69
C ARG A 198 -2.72 -5.54 13.41
N THR A 199 -1.43 -5.29 13.53
CA THR A 199 -0.78 -4.05 13.06
C THR A 199 0.29 -4.35 12.02
N MET A 200 0.83 -3.33 11.38
CA MET A 200 2.14 -3.43 10.75
C MET A 200 3.22 -3.62 11.84
N ASP A 201 4.41 -4.04 11.45
CA ASP A 201 5.57 -4.11 12.35
C ASP A 201 6.16 -2.72 12.56
N VAL A 202 5.40 -1.88 13.25
CA VAL A 202 5.71 -0.48 13.54
C VAL A 202 5.55 -0.25 15.05
N PRO A 203 6.64 0.11 15.76
CA PRO A 203 6.63 0.23 17.21
C PRO A 203 5.53 1.16 17.75
N MET A 204 5.34 2.33 17.15
CA MET A 204 4.33 3.30 17.59
C MET A 204 2.91 2.79 17.43
N HIS A 205 2.60 2.04 16.35
CA HIS A 205 1.29 1.41 16.17
C HIS A 205 1.04 0.35 17.25
N ILE A 206 2.01 -0.53 17.49
CA ILE A 206 1.91 -1.59 18.50
C ILE A 206 1.68 -1.00 19.90
N GLU A 207 2.45 0.04 20.26
CA GLU A 207 2.31 0.70 21.56
C GLU A 207 0.94 1.35 21.70
N TYR A 208 0.50 2.15 20.73
CA TYR A 208 -0.78 2.84 20.78
C TYR A 208 -1.96 1.88 20.97
N PHE A 209 -2.03 0.81 20.17
CA PHE A 209 -3.12 -0.14 20.26
C PHE A 209 -3.09 -0.97 21.57
N ASN A 210 -1.92 -1.28 22.09
CA ASN A 210 -1.79 -1.88 23.42
C ASN A 210 -2.28 -0.91 24.52
N MET A 211 -2.04 0.38 24.39
CA MET A 211 -2.56 1.40 25.32
C MET A 211 -4.08 1.56 25.23
N LEU A 212 -4.69 1.33 24.06
CA LEU A 212 -6.15 1.23 23.89
C LEU A 212 -6.74 -0.05 24.50
N GLY A 213 -5.88 -0.97 24.99
CA GLY A 213 -6.28 -2.22 25.64
C GLY A 213 -6.42 -3.39 24.67
N ALA A 214 -6.09 -3.24 23.40
CA ALA A 214 -6.01 -4.33 22.45
C ALA A 214 -4.74 -5.19 22.69
N ASN A 215 -4.71 -6.37 22.07
CA ASN A 215 -3.51 -7.20 21.96
C ASN A 215 -2.97 -7.03 20.54
N ALA A 216 -2.15 -6.00 20.34
CA ALA A 216 -1.56 -5.67 19.06
C ALA A 216 -0.48 -6.69 18.68
N THR A 217 -0.57 -7.27 17.49
CA THR A 217 0.37 -8.28 16.99
C THR A 217 0.79 -7.91 15.55
N PRO A 218 2.09 -7.71 15.31
CA PRO A 218 2.58 -7.46 13.95
C PRO A 218 2.41 -8.71 13.08
N MET A 219 2.02 -8.49 11.81
CA MET A 219 1.80 -9.56 10.84
C MET A 219 1.89 -8.99 9.41
N ALA A 220 2.44 -9.76 8.46
CA ALA A 220 2.46 -9.39 7.05
C ALA A 220 1.03 -9.22 6.50
N MET A 221 0.83 -8.24 5.58
CA MET A 221 -0.50 -7.97 5.01
C MET A 221 -1.08 -9.18 4.27
N THR A 222 -0.23 -9.97 3.62
CA THR A 222 -0.60 -11.20 2.90
C THR A 222 -1.25 -12.28 3.78
N GLU A 223 -1.05 -12.23 5.10
CA GLU A 223 -1.59 -13.20 6.05
C GLU A 223 -2.91 -12.73 6.70
N VAL A 224 -3.22 -11.43 6.60
CA VAL A 224 -4.30 -10.78 7.36
C VAL A 224 -5.68 -11.37 7.04
N PHE A 225 -6.03 -11.47 5.75
CA PHE A 225 -7.35 -11.97 5.33
C PHE A 225 -7.62 -13.38 5.90
N THR A 226 -6.66 -14.29 5.76
CA THR A 226 -6.77 -15.67 6.27
C THR A 226 -6.87 -15.70 7.79
N SER A 227 -6.09 -14.88 8.48
CA SER A 227 -6.10 -14.80 9.95
C SER A 227 -7.41 -14.26 10.50
N LEU A 228 -8.01 -13.27 9.84
CA LEU A 228 -9.35 -12.76 10.15
C LEU A 228 -10.43 -13.83 9.89
N GLN A 229 -10.37 -14.50 8.74
CA GLN A 229 -11.31 -15.55 8.36
C GLN A 229 -11.30 -16.71 9.36
N GLN A 230 -10.12 -17.06 9.89
CA GLN A 230 -9.94 -18.12 10.88
C GLN A 230 -10.21 -17.67 12.31
N GLY A 231 -10.45 -16.37 12.58
CA GLY A 231 -10.64 -15.82 13.92
C GLY A 231 -9.38 -15.86 14.79
N THR A 232 -8.19 -15.96 14.16
CA THR A 232 -6.91 -15.86 14.87
C THR A 232 -6.68 -14.43 15.37
N ILE A 233 -7.15 -13.45 14.60
CA ILE A 233 -7.25 -12.03 14.94
C ILE A 233 -8.70 -11.57 14.77
N ASP A 234 -9.11 -10.55 15.52
CA ASP A 234 -10.46 -10.00 15.53
C ASP A 234 -10.60 -8.81 14.59
N GLY A 235 -9.49 -8.18 14.23
CA GLY A 235 -9.46 -7.03 13.35
C GLY A 235 -8.06 -6.58 12.97
N HIS A 236 -8.01 -5.55 12.13
CA HIS A 236 -6.78 -4.86 11.76
C HIS A 236 -7.05 -3.36 11.55
N GLU A 237 -6.03 -2.61 11.26
CA GLU A 237 -6.13 -1.19 10.94
C GLU A 237 -5.42 -0.91 9.61
N ASN A 238 -6.01 -0.05 8.78
CA ASN A 238 -5.45 0.30 7.46
C ASN A 238 -6.17 1.52 6.86
N LEU A 239 -5.61 2.05 5.77
CA LEU A 239 -6.30 3.03 4.91
C LEU A 239 -7.54 2.38 4.26
N SER A 240 -8.53 3.19 3.92
CA SER A 240 -9.81 2.69 3.39
C SER A 240 -9.63 1.89 2.10
N MET A 241 -8.75 2.33 1.18
CA MET A 241 -8.47 1.60 -0.06
C MET A 241 -7.75 0.28 0.20
N GLY A 242 -6.87 0.21 1.21
CA GLY A 242 -6.23 -1.04 1.63
C GLY A 242 -7.22 -2.06 2.18
N ILE A 243 -8.25 -1.60 2.90
CA ILE A 243 -9.36 -2.45 3.39
C ILE A 243 -10.16 -3.00 2.20
N LEU A 244 -10.49 -2.14 1.23
CA LEU A 244 -11.28 -2.50 0.05
C LEU A 244 -10.51 -3.46 -0.87
N SER A 245 -9.28 -3.12 -1.26
CA SER A 245 -8.48 -3.88 -2.24
C SER A 245 -8.10 -5.28 -1.74
N ASN A 246 -7.89 -5.42 -0.43
CA ASN A 246 -7.61 -6.72 0.21
C ASN A 246 -8.90 -7.46 0.61
N ARG A 247 -10.08 -6.93 0.27
CA ARG A 247 -11.39 -7.53 0.54
C ARG A 247 -11.65 -7.81 2.02
N ILE A 248 -11.00 -7.07 2.90
CA ILE A 248 -11.08 -7.28 4.36
C ILE A 248 -12.53 -7.11 4.86
N TYR A 249 -13.32 -6.27 4.19
CA TYR A 249 -14.73 -6.06 4.49
C TYR A 249 -15.57 -7.36 4.43
N GLU A 250 -15.12 -8.39 3.70
CA GLU A 250 -15.84 -9.68 3.63
C GLU A 250 -15.76 -10.49 4.93
N VAL A 251 -14.69 -10.31 5.69
CA VAL A 251 -14.43 -11.02 6.95
C VAL A 251 -14.53 -10.11 8.17
N ASN A 252 -14.40 -8.79 7.99
CA ASN A 252 -14.56 -7.75 9.01
C ASN A 252 -15.55 -6.69 8.54
N PRO A 253 -16.87 -6.86 8.79
CA PRO A 253 -17.92 -6.00 8.24
C PRO A 253 -18.12 -4.70 9.01
N TYR A 254 -17.31 -4.38 10.01
CA TYR A 254 -17.37 -3.14 10.78
C TYR A 254 -16.11 -2.31 10.55
N ILE A 255 -16.29 -1.02 10.25
CA ILE A 255 -15.21 -0.04 10.13
C ILE A 255 -15.47 1.10 11.11
N ALA A 256 -14.54 1.32 12.04
CA ALA A 256 -14.49 2.52 12.84
C ALA A 256 -13.59 3.55 12.16
N VAL A 257 -14.19 4.65 11.68
CA VAL A 257 -13.47 5.77 11.06
C VAL A 257 -12.83 6.57 12.19
N SER A 258 -11.67 6.11 12.62
CA SER A 258 -10.88 6.68 13.71
C SER A 258 -9.83 7.67 13.22
N GLU A 259 -9.33 7.50 12.00
CA GLU A 259 -8.28 8.33 11.39
C GLU A 259 -7.12 8.58 12.37
N HIS A 260 -6.73 7.50 13.06
CA HIS A 260 -5.86 7.56 14.22
C HIS A 260 -4.38 7.81 13.89
N ILE A 261 -3.93 7.42 12.70
CA ILE A 261 -2.57 7.65 12.20
C ILE A 261 -2.66 8.02 10.73
N TYR A 262 -1.91 9.03 10.31
CA TYR A 262 -1.62 9.31 8.92
C TYR A 262 -0.35 8.56 8.51
N THR A 263 -0.36 7.90 7.37
CA THR A 263 0.80 7.14 6.90
C THR A 263 1.30 7.72 5.58
N PRO A 264 2.48 8.37 5.55
CA PRO A 264 3.13 8.70 4.28
C PRO A 264 3.72 7.45 3.61
N ILE A 265 3.90 7.52 2.29
CA ILE A 265 4.67 6.55 1.52
C ILE A 265 6.06 7.12 1.30
N VAL A 266 7.10 6.37 1.61
CA VAL A 266 8.50 6.74 1.32
C VAL A 266 8.91 6.11 0.00
N TYR A 267 9.47 6.91 -0.88
CA TYR A 267 10.20 6.48 -2.07
C TYR A 267 11.68 6.44 -1.71
N ALA A 268 12.32 5.29 -1.84
CA ALA A 268 13.73 5.14 -1.50
C ALA A 268 14.48 4.22 -2.45
N MET A 269 15.78 4.42 -2.56
CA MET A 269 16.69 3.60 -3.38
C MET A 269 17.85 3.08 -2.53
N ASN A 270 18.42 1.97 -2.96
CA ASN A 270 19.71 1.53 -2.43
C ASN A 270 20.78 2.59 -2.74
N ALA A 271 21.55 3.00 -1.72
CA ALA A 271 22.49 4.10 -1.86
C ALA A 271 23.69 3.75 -2.77
N ASP A 272 24.20 2.52 -2.68
CA ASP A 272 25.32 2.10 -3.52
C ASP A 272 24.92 2.09 -5.00
N TYR A 273 23.72 1.58 -5.30
CA TYR A 273 23.19 1.61 -6.65
C TYR A 273 22.99 3.04 -7.13
N PHE A 274 22.25 3.87 -6.39
CA PHE A 274 21.96 5.25 -6.77
C PHE A 274 23.25 6.06 -7.00
N ASN A 275 24.23 5.95 -6.12
CA ASN A 275 25.51 6.64 -6.21
C ASN A 275 26.40 6.12 -7.36
N SER A 276 26.15 4.91 -7.86
CA SER A 276 26.86 4.37 -9.04
C SER A 276 26.35 4.94 -10.36
N LEU A 277 25.17 5.58 -10.37
CA LEU A 277 24.57 6.16 -11.57
C LEU A 277 25.24 7.49 -11.95
N PRO A 278 25.24 7.86 -13.25
CA PRO A 278 25.62 9.19 -13.68
C PRO A 278 24.82 10.28 -12.96
N THR A 279 25.43 11.42 -12.67
CA THR A 279 24.76 12.54 -11.97
C THR A 279 23.48 13.00 -12.68
N GLU A 280 23.48 13.00 -14.02
CA GLU A 280 22.30 13.35 -14.84
C GLU A 280 21.13 12.39 -14.56
N ASP A 281 21.42 11.09 -14.43
CA ASP A 281 20.40 10.08 -14.12
C ASP A 281 19.87 10.24 -12.68
N GLN A 282 20.77 10.50 -11.72
CA GLN A 282 20.38 10.75 -10.33
C GLN A 282 19.43 11.96 -10.23
N GLU A 283 19.73 13.04 -10.94
CA GLU A 283 18.87 14.24 -11.00
C GLU A 283 17.53 13.94 -11.69
N ALA A 284 17.54 13.16 -12.76
CA ALA A 284 16.32 12.76 -13.48
C ALA A 284 15.41 11.89 -12.59
N ILE A 285 15.99 10.94 -11.83
CA ILE A 285 15.25 10.09 -10.88
C ILE A 285 14.61 10.95 -9.78
N ARG A 286 15.33 11.93 -9.23
CA ARG A 286 14.76 12.84 -8.21
C ARG A 286 13.61 13.68 -8.78
N ARG A 287 13.74 14.19 -10.02
CA ARG A 287 12.64 14.91 -10.70
C ARG A 287 11.44 14.00 -10.95
N ALA A 288 11.68 12.75 -11.38
CA ALA A 288 10.62 11.78 -11.59
C ALA A 288 9.85 11.48 -10.29
N ALA A 289 10.56 11.30 -9.18
CA ALA A 289 9.94 11.10 -7.87
C ALA A 289 9.07 12.30 -7.48
N ALA A 290 9.60 13.51 -7.56
CA ALA A 290 8.85 14.73 -7.21
C ALA A 290 7.57 14.87 -8.05
N ARG A 291 7.66 14.70 -9.38
CA ARG A 291 6.51 14.76 -10.29
C ARG A 291 5.46 13.68 -9.99
N SER A 292 5.91 12.46 -9.74
CA SER A 292 5.00 11.35 -9.42
C SER A 292 4.25 11.57 -8.12
N ILE A 293 4.90 12.15 -7.11
CA ILE A 293 4.31 12.49 -5.81
C ILE A 293 3.20 13.54 -5.98
N GLU A 294 3.42 14.58 -6.81
CA GLU A 294 2.41 15.61 -7.12
C GLU A 294 1.15 15.00 -7.76
N MET A 295 1.29 13.97 -8.59
CA MET A 295 0.17 13.25 -9.21
C MET A 295 -0.52 12.32 -8.23
N GLN A 296 0.25 11.63 -7.40
CA GLN A 296 -0.20 10.55 -6.54
C GLN A 296 -1.03 11.04 -5.33
N ARG A 297 -0.64 12.14 -4.69
CA ARG A 297 -1.31 12.66 -3.48
C ARG A 297 -2.82 12.92 -3.68
N PRO A 298 -3.27 13.70 -4.67
CA PRO A 298 -4.71 13.92 -4.89
C PRO A 298 -5.43 12.64 -5.33
N ASP A 299 -4.74 11.74 -6.03
CA ASP A 299 -5.32 10.46 -6.41
C ASP A 299 -5.57 9.57 -5.20
N ALA A 300 -4.60 9.43 -4.30
CA ALA A 300 -4.73 8.65 -3.08
C ALA A 300 -5.90 9.12 -2.19
N GLN A 301 -6.06 10.45 -2.02
CA GLN A 301 -7.19 11.01 -1.29
C GLN A 301 -8.52 10.62 -1.92
N ARG A 302 -8.65 10.79 -3.23
CA ARG A 302 -9.84 10.42 -4.00
C ARG A 302 -10.16 8.94 -3.84
N GLN A 303 -9.16 8.07 -3.95
CA GLN A 303 -9.32 6.62 -3.83
C GLN A 303 -9.78 6.20 -2.43
N ASN A 304 -9.16 6.74 -1.37
CA ASN A 304 -9.56 6.42 0.00
C ASN A 304 -11.00 6.84 0.31
N ASN A 305 -11.42 8.03 -0.14
CA ASN A 305 -12.78 8.51 0.04
C ASN A 305 -13.79 7.62 -0.71
N LYS A 306 -13.50 7.29 -1.97
CA LYS A 306 -14.32 6.41 -2.81
C LYS A 306 -14.42 5.00 -2.21
N ALA A 307 -13.31 4.45 -1.69
CA ALA A 307 -13.28 3.12 -1.09
C ALA A 307 -14.23 2.99 0.10
N LEU A 308 -14.25 3.98 0.99
CA LEU A 308 -15.16 3.99 2.14
C LEU A 308 -16.63 4.03 1.70
N GLU A 309 -16.95 4.85 0.70
CA GLU A 309 -18.32 4.93 0.13
C GLU A 309 -18.76 3.61 -0.51
N ILE A 310 -17.87 2.96 -1.28
CA ILE A 310 -18.14 1.66 -1.91
C ILE A 310 -18.43 0.62 -0.84
N MET A 311 -17.60 0.53 0.20
CA MET A 311 -17.79 -0.45 1.27
C MET A 311 -19.11 -0.24 2.02
N GLU A 312 -19.48 1.01 2.31
CA GLU A 312 -20.73 1.34 3.00
C GLU A 312 -21.95 1.08 2.13
N LYS A 313 -21.95 1.52 0.84
CA LYS A 313 -23.12 1.50 -0.03
C LYS A 313 -23.31 0.20 -0.78
N ASP A 314 -22.23 -0.38 -1.31
CA ASP A 314 -22.30 -1.49 -2.24
C ASP A 314 -22.09 -2.84 -1.56
N TYR A 315 -21.29 -2.87 -0.50
CA TYR A 315 -20.98 -4.10 0.26
C TYR A 315 -21.68 -4.17 1.62
N GLY A 316 -22.44 -3.13 2.03
CA GLY A 316 -23.23 -3.15 3.26
C GLY A 316 -22.39 -3.16 4.54
N VAL A 317 -21.15 -2.66 4.48
CA VAL A 317 -20.28 -2.53 5.64
C VAL A 317 -20.86 -1.51 6.63
N THR A 318 -20.83 -1.84 7.91
CA THR A 318 -21.24 -0.90 8.96
C THR A 318 -20.09 0.08 9.25
N VAL A 319 -20.24 1.31 8.78
CA VAL A 319 -19.26 2.37 9.00
C VAL A 319 -19.67 3.23 10.20
N THR A 320 -18.85 3.24 11.24
CA THR A 320 -19.04 4.04 12.44
C THR A 320 -18.07 5.21 12.44
N ARG A 321 -18.58 6.44 12.36
CA ARG A 321 -17.78 7.66 12.53
C ARG A 321 -17.68 7.95 14.02
N VAL A 322 -16.59 7.45 14.64
CA VAL A 322 -16.40 7.50 16.09
C VAL A 322 -16.11 8.93 16.58
N ASP A 323 -16.47 9.21 17.86
CA ASP A 323 -15.89 10.36 18.56
C ASP A 323 -14.39 10.09 18.78
N LYS A 324 -13.54 10.90 18.17
CA LYS A 324 -12.09 10.76 18.26
C LYS A 324 -11.51 11.19 19.61
N ALA A 325 -12.20 12.05 20.37
CA ALA A 325 -11.68 12.63 21.59
C ALA A 325 -11.21 11.57 22.63
N PRO A 326 -11.95 10.47 22.89
CA PRO A 326 -11.46 9.43 23.80
C PRO A 326 -10.22 8.68 23.28
N PHE A 327 -10.07 8.52 21.95
CA PHE A 327 -8.90 7.90 21.32
C PHE A 327 -7.69 8.84 21.38
N MET A 328 -7.91 10.13 21.15
CA MET A 328 -6.89 11.18 21.28
C MET A 328 -6.35 11.31 22.71
N ALA A 329 -7.21 11.11 23.71
CA ALA A 329 -6.78 11.13 25.11
C ALA A 329 -5.73 10.03 25.40
N VAL A 330 -5.86 8.84 24.81
CA VAL A 330 -4.85 7.77 24.92
C VAL A 330 -3.58 8.14 24.13
N ALA A 331 -3.72 8.82 23.00
CA ALA A 331 -2.56 9.35 22.26
C ALA A 331 -1.79 10.39 23.10
N ASP A 332 -2.49 11.29 23.81
CA ASP A 332 -1.84 12.25 24.71
C ASP A 332 -1.06 11.57 25.85
N GLU A 333 -1.58 10.45 26.38
CA GLU A 333 -0.84 9.62 27.35
C GLU A 333 0.41 8.99 26.72
N MET A 334 0.34 8.59 25.44
CA MET A 334 1.49 8.07 24.70
C MET A 334 2.54 9.17 24.48
N TYR A 335 2.13 10.37 24.07
CA TYR A 335 3.04 11.52 23.95
C TYR A 335 3.78 11.83 25.26
N ALA A 336 3.11 11.70 26.40
CA ALA A 336 3.74 11.92 27.69
C ALA A 336 4.80 10.87 28.05
N LYS A 337 4.76 9.68 27.44
CA LYS A 337 5.79 8.64 27.58
C LYS A 337 7.00 8.84 26.68
N HIS A 338 6.84 9.65 25.63
CA HIS A 338 7.85 9.94 24.62
C HIS A 338 8.27 11.42 24.64
N PRO A 339 8.80 11.95 25.78
CA PRO A 339 9.19 13.35 25.91
C PRO A 339 10.30 13.77 24.93
N GLU A 340 11.05 12.82 24.39
CA GLU A 340 12.08 13.02 23.36
C GLU A 340 11.51 13.62 22.07
N TYR A 341 10.24 13.38 21.76
CA TYR A 341 9.56 13.94 20.59
C TYR A 341 8.86 15.30 20.85
N SER A 342 8.83 15.79 22.11
CA SER A 342 8.00 16.94 22.48
C SER A 342 8.25 18.18 21.63
N ASP A 343 9.51 18.53 21.41
CA ASP A 343 9.90 19.71 20.62
C ASP A 343 9.53 19.55 19.15
N LEU A 344 9.74 18.35 18.59
CA LEU A 344 9.44 18.06 17.19
C LEU A 344 7.92 18.00 16.96
N VAL A 345 7.17 17.40 17.88
CA VAL A 345 5.69 17.42 17.86
C VAL A 345 5.16 18.84 17.88
N ALA A 346 5.74 19.73 18.73
CA ALA A 346 5.34 21.12 18.75
C ALA A 346 5.60 21.85 17.43
N GLN A 347 6.75 21.60 16.80
CA GLN A 347 7.08 22.14 15.47
C GLN A 347 6.12 21.63 14.40
N ILE A 348 5.85 20.31 14.38
CA ILE A 348 4.92 19.69 13.42
C ILE A 348 3.52 20.30 13.59
N ARG A 349 2.99 20.38 14.82
CA ARG A 349 1.66 20.97 15.06
C ARG A 349 1.59 22.45 14.70
N ALA A 350 2.69 23.19 14.83
CA ALA A 350 2.77 24.59 14.43
C ALA A 350 2.79 24.79 12.89
N ALA A 351 3.22 23.79 12.14
CA ALA A 351 3.25 23.79 10.69
C ALA A 351 1.87 23.54 10.04
N ASP A 352 0.81 23.33 10.84
CA ASP A 352 -0.55 23.12 10.32
C ASP A 352 -1.04 24.38 9.59
N PRO A 353 -1.34 24.30 8.27
CA PRO A 353 -1.85 25.42 7.49
C PRO A 353 -3.15 26.02 8.04
N ALA A 354 -3.93 25.25 8.80
CA ALA A 354 -5.14 25.76 9.44
C ALA A 354 -4.86 26.78 10.57
N ASN A 355 -3.60 26.88 11.03
CA ASN A 355 -3.18 27.85 12.05
C ASN A 355 -2.73 29.20 11.45
N THR A 356 -2.63 29.30 10.11
CA THR A 356 -2.25 30.50 9.36
C THR A 356 -3.46 31.18 8.73
#